data_e766c1a4ab9a31c7c5a2191c3fdf9792
#
_entry.id   e766c1a4ab9a31c7c5a2191c3fdf9792
#
_cell.length_a   1.000
_cell.length_b   1.000
_cell.length_c   1.000
_cell.angle_alpha   90.00
_cell.angle_beta   90.00
_cell.angle_gamma   90.00
#
_symmetry.space_group_name_H-M   'P 1'
#
loop_
_entity.id
_entity.type
_entity.pdbx_description
1 polymer ?
#
loop_
_entity_poly.entity_id
_entity_poly.type
_entity_poly.pdbx_seq_one_letter_code
_entity_poly.pdbx_strand_id
1 'polypeptide(L)'
;MGLTENDAGTTSLDTLTEWAGYLSVVPLVLCLAGVGLLPRYAWQELAQRAALAWGAALLASAAAVHWGLALAGRLPAPHARIAGVLAASLAGTAGVVVGGQRGLALLVVAHGGLWLYEKHSLGDRLPGAYLALRRPMTFAICMLLALIMFVSDAAGLS
;
A
#
# COMPACT_ATOMS: atom_id res chain seq x y z
N MET A 1 -39.90 20.36 -5.77
CA MET A 1 -38.99 19.61 -6.62
C MET A 1 -37.59 20.12 -6.28
N GLY A 2 -37.08 19.67 -5.13
CA GLY A 2 -35.81 20.10 -4.57
C GLY A 2 -34.77 19.02 -4.87
N LEU A 3 -33.92 19.28 -5.85
CA LEU A 3 -32.68 18.54 -6.04
C LEU A 3 -31.75 19.02 -4.93
N THR A 4 -31.45 18.14 -4.01
CA THR A 4 -30.70 18.44 -2.80
C THR A 4 -29.24 18.65 -3.19
N GLU A 5 -28.72 19.79 -2.78
CA GLU A 5 -27.31 20.23 -2.82
C GLU A 5 -26.31 19.17 -2.24
N ASN A 6 -26.85 18.10 -1.70
CA ASN A 6 -26.11 17.00 -1.07
C ASN A 6 -25.50 16.01 -2.08
N ASP A 7 -26.07 15.88 -3.31
CA ASP A 7 -25.56 14.91 -4.30
C ASP A 7 -24.28 15.37 -5.01
N ALA A 8 -24.07 16.69 -5.13
CA ALA A 8 -22.85 17.22 -5.74
C ALA A 8 -21.62 17.11 -4.84
N GLY A 9 -21.82 17.14 -3.52
CA GLY A 9 -20.74 17.03 -2.53
C GLY A 9 -20.20 15.60 -2.38
N THR A 10 -21.06 14.60 -2.48
CA THR A 10 -20.66 13.19 -2.37
C THR A 10 -19.86 12.72 -3.58
N THR A 11 -20.23 13.10 -4.78
CA THR A 11 -19.51 12.75 -6.01
C THR A 11 -18.11 13.36 -6.07
N SER A 12 -17.92 14.58 -5.57
CA SER A 12 -16.59 15.22 -5.57
C SER A 12 -15.63 14.62 -4.53
N LEU A 13 -16.15 14.24 -3.36
CA LEU A 13 -15.34 13.57 -2.32
C LEU A 13 -14.93 12.16 -2.75
N ASP A 14 -15.80 11.41 -3.41
CA ASP A 14 -15.49 10.09 -3.95
C ASP A 14 -14.39 10.18 -5.02
N THR A 15 -14.48 11.12 -5.94
CA THR A 15 -13.48 11.36 -6.98
C THR A 15 -12.11 11.74 -6.37
N LEU A 16 -12.08 12.63 -5.36
CA LEU A 16 -10.84 13.01 -4.68
C LEU A 16 -10.20 11.82 -3.96
N THR A 17 -11.00 10.96 -3.34
CA THR A 17 -10.51 9.77 -2.63
C THR A 17 -9.91 8.76 -3.62
N GLU A 18 -10.53 8.56 -4.77
CA GLU A 18 -9.99 7.71 -5.82
C GLU A 18 -8.66 8.24 -6.36
N TRP A 19 -8.58 9.54 -6.67
CA TRP A 19 -7.36 10.18 -7.14
C TRP A 19 -6.24 10.12 -6.10
N ALA A 20 -6.54 10.36 -4.82
CA ALA A 20 -5.56 10.22 -3.74
C ALA A 20 -5.01 8.79 -3.65
N GLY A 21 -5.87 7.80 -3.86
CA GLY A 21 -5.46 6.40 -3.96
C GLY A 21 -4.45 6.17 -5.08
N TYR A 22 -4.78 6.55 -6.31
CA TYR A 22 -3.88 6.37 -7.46
C TYR A 22 -2.58 7.19 -7.34
N LEU A 23 -2.64 8.41 -6.83
CA LEU A 23 -1.46 9.25 -6.59
C LEU A 23 -0.50 8.63 -5.58
N SER A 24 -0.99 7.81 -4.63
CA SER A 24 -0.13 7.13 -3.67
C SER A 24 0.83 6.11 -4.30
N VAL A 25 0.54 5.64 -5.52
CA VAL A 25 1.37 4.68 -6.26
C VAL A 25 2.48 5.39 -7.07
N VAL A 26 2.31 6.68 -7.38
CA VAL A 26 3.25 7.46 -8.20
C VAL A 26 4.69 7.42 -7.66
N PRO A 27 4.96 7.56 -6.34
CA PRO A 27 6.33 7.47 -5.85
C PRO A 27 7.02 6.14 -6.15
N LEU A 28 6.28 5.01 -6.16
CA LEU A 28 6.86 3.71 -6.56
C LEU A 28 7.23 3.68 -8.04
N VAL A 29 6.43 4.31 -8.91
CA VAL A 29 6.76 4.45 -10.34
C VAL A 29 8.03 5.27 -10.52
N LEU A 30 8.17 6.37 -9.77
CA LEU A 30 9.38 7.20 -9.79
C LEU A 30 10.60 6.43 -9.27
N CYS A 31 10.44 5.61 -8.23
CA CYS A 31 11.50 4.74 -7.72
C CYS A 31 11.91 3.69 -8.76
N LEU A 32 10.96 3.06 -9.45
CA LEU A 32 11.23 2.12 -10.52
C LEU A 32 12.05 2.78 -11.65
N ALA A 33 11.62 3.96 -12.09
CA ALA A 33 12.36 4.75 -13.08
C ALA A 33 13.76 5.13 -12.55
N GLY A 34 13.87 5.48 -11.27
CA GLY A 34 15.14 5.81 -10.62
C GLY A 34 16.11 4.63 -10.60
N VAL A 35 15.66 3.43 -10.26
CA VAL A 35 16.52 2.23 -10.29
C VAL A 35 16.94 1.87 -11.71
N GLY A 36 16.04 2.00 -12.70
CA GLY A 36 16.32 1.57 -14.07
C GLY A 36 17.09 2.58 -14.93
N LEU A 37 16.94 3.87 -14.68
CA LEU A 37 17.41 4.91 -15.60
C LEU A 37 18.56 5.79 -15.05
N LEU A 38 18.76 5.82 -13.72
CA LEU A 38 19.81 6.67 -13.17
C LEU A 38 21.21 6.08 -13.45
N PRO A 39 22.18 6.93 -13.87
CA PRO A 39 23.49 6.45 -14.31
C PRO A 39 24.45 6.10 -13.18
N ARG A 40 24.13 6.44 -11.94
CA ARG A 40 25.01 6.27 -10.77
C ARG A 40 24.41 5.25 -9.80
N TYR A 41 25.19 4.26 -9.44
CA TYR A 41 24.83 3.23 -8.48
C TYR A 41 24.22 3.80 -7.15
N ALA A 42 24.84 4.84 -6.60
CA ALA A 42 24.35 5.47 -5.37
C ALA A 42 22.93 6.05 -5.50
N TRP A 43 22.56 6.57 -6.67
CA TRP A 43 21.21 7.08 -6.91
C TRP A 43 20.20 5.95 -7.14
N GLN A 44 20.61 4.87 -7.78
CA GLN A 44 19.79 3.66 -7.93
C GLN A 44 19.51 3.03 -6.57
N GLU A 45 20.54 2.91 -5.71
CA GLU A 45 20.39 2.42 -4.34
C GLU A 45 19.46 3.31 -3.51
N LEU A 46 19.58 4.62 -3.63
CA LEU A 46 18.67 5.57 -2.97
C LEU A 46 17.23 5.37 -3.43
N ALA A 47 17.00 5.19 -4.72
CA ALA A 47 15.67 4.93 -5.28
C ALA A 47 15.10 3.61 -4.77
N GLN A 48 15.90 2.55 -4.66
CA GLN A 48 15.49 1.28 -4.06
C GLN A 48 15.12 1.41 -2.58
N ARG A 49 15.93 2.13 -1.80
CA ARG A 49 15.64 2.41 -0.38
C ARG A 49 14.36 3.26 -0.21
N ALA A 50 14.15 4.23 -1.11
CA ALA A 50 12.93 5.02 -1.12
C ALA A 50 11.69 4.15 -1.43
N ALA A 51 11.80 3.20 -2.36
CA ALA A 51 10.74 2.25 -2.65
C ALA A 51 10.39 1.36 -1.45
N LEU A 52 11.39 0.88 -0.71
CA LEU A 52 11.20 0.11 0.52
C LEU A 52 10.47 0.94 1.59
N ALA A 53 10.92 2.16 1.85
CA ALA A 53 10.31 3.05 2.82
C ALA A 53 8.86 3.41 2.45
N TRP A 54 8.62 3.74 1.17
CA TRP A 54 7.28 4.08 0.71
C TRP A 54 6.34 2.86 0.71
N GLY A 55 6.81 1.70 0.27
CA GLY A 55 6.06 0.45 0.34
C GLY A 55 5.65 0.09 1.77
N ALA A 56 6.55 0.26 2.74
CA ALA A 56 6.26 0.06 4.16
C ALA A 56 5.21 1.07 4.68
N ALA A 57 5.30 2.34 4.28
CA ALA A 57 4.33 3.36 4.64
C ALA A 57 2.93 3.06 4.08
N LEU A 58 2.85 2.62 2.83
CA LEU A 58 1.58 2.19 2.21
C LEU A 58 0.98 0.98 2.92
N LEU A 59 1.80 0.01 3.35
CA LEU A 59 1.35 -1.15 4.12
C LEU A 59 0.78 -0.74 5.47
N ALA A 60 1.47 0.12 6.21
CA ALA A 60 1.03 0.63 7.50
C ALA A 60 -0.26 1.45 7.37
N SER A 61 -0.35 2.33 6.36
CA SER A 61 -1.55 3.14 6.08
C SER A 61 -2.75 2.27 5.78
N ALA A 62 -2.57 1.22 4.96
CA ALA A 62 -3.62 0.28 4.63
C ALA A 62 -4.13 -0.48 5.86
N ALA A 63 -3.23 -0.93 6.73
CA ALA A 63 -3.60 -1.60 7.97
C ALA A 63 -4.30 -0.66 8.96
N ALA A 64 -3.89 0.62 9.03
CA ALA A 64 -4.47 1.63 9.91
C ALA A 64 -5.96 1.90 9.65
N VAL A 65 -6.44 1.69 8.41
CA VAL A 65 -7.87 1.80 8.07
C VAL A 65 -8.71 0.84 8.93
N HIS A 66 -8.23 -0.38 9.18
CA HIS A 66 -8.95 -1.36 10.01
C HIS A 66 -9.08 -0.90 11.46
N TRP A 67 -8.04 -0.28 11.99
CA TRP A 67 -8.10 0.30 13.33
C TRP A 67 -9.09 1.45 13.39
N GLY A 68 -9.04 2.37 12.42
CA GLY A 68 -10.00 3.46 12.32
C GLY A 68 -11.45 2.98 12.27
N LEU A 69 -11.74 1.96 11.45
CA LEU A 69 -13.07 1.36 11.36
C LEU A 69 -13.50 0.64 12.67
N ALA A 70 -12.56 0.01 13.38
CA ALA A 70 -12.85 -0.62 14.67
C ALA A 70 -13.14 0.42 15.74
N LEU A 71 -12.39 1.54 15.80
CA LEU A 71 -12.65 2.65 16.72
C LEU A 71 -13.98 3.34 16.41
N ALA A 72 -14.38 3.42 15.15
CA ALA A 72 -15.69 3.93 14.73
C ALA A 72 -16.86 2.95 15.02
N GLY A 73 -16.60 1.80 15.65
CA GLY A 73 -17.61 0.79 15.96
C GLY A 73 -18.15 0.03 14.74
N ARG A 74 -17.53 0.20 13.58
CA ARG A 74 -17.97 -0.45 12.33
C ARG A 74 -17.42 -1.86 12.16
N LEU A 75 -16.38 -2.23 12.90
CA LEU A 75 -15.80 -3.58 12.90
C LEU A 75 -15.74 -4.17 14.29
N PRO A 76 -16.09 -5.46 14.46
CA PRO A 76 -15.97 -6.16 15.75
C PRO A 76 -14.51 -6.49 16.08
N ALA A 77 -14.26 -6.86 17.34
CA ALA A 77 -12.98 -7.35 17.86
C ALA A 77 -11.81 -6.34 17.70
N PRO A 78 -11.81 -5.22 18.44
CA PRO A 78 -10.78 -4.19 18.32
C PRO A 78 -9.36 -4.73 18.55
N HIS A 79 -9.18 -5.68 19.48
CA HIS A 79 -7.86 -6.27 19.79
C HIS A 79 -7.24 -6.99 18.58
N ALA A 80 -8.02 -7.77 17.84
CA ALA A 80 -7.53 -8.46 16.63
C ALA A 80 -7.11 -7.45 15.53
N ARG A 81 -7.79 -6.29 15.45
CA ARG A 81 -7.46 -5.24 14.50
C ARG A 81 -6.16 -4.52 14.87
N ILE A 82 -5.99 -4.20 16.15
CA ILE A 82 -4.74 -3.63 16.66
C ILE A 82 -3.58 -4.58 16.38
N ALA A 83 -3.74 -5.88 16.66
CA ALA A 83 -2.72 -6.88 16.36
C ALA A 83 -2.38 -6.93 14.87
N GLY A 84 -3.38 -6.84 13.98
CA GLY A 84 -3.18 -6.79 12.53
C GLY A 84 -2.39 -5.55 12.07
N VAL A 85 -2.71 -4.38 12.63
CA VAL A 85 -1.97 -3.12 12.35
C VAL A 85 -0.53 -3.24 12.81
N LEU A 86 -0.30 -3.75 14.02
CA LEU A 86 1.04 -3.94 14.57
C LEU A 86 1.84 -4.94 13.72
N ALA A 87 1.24 -6.06 13.33
CA ALA A 87 1.89 -7.06 12.48
C ALA A 87 2.28 -6.48 11.10
N ALA A 88 1.39 -5.70 10.47
CA ALA A 88 1.69 -5.04 9.20
C ALA A 88 2.81 -4.00 9.36
N SER A 89 2.78 -3.20 10.44
CA SER A 89 3.82 -2.20 10.71
C SER A 89 5.19 -2.86 10.98
N LEU A 90 5.20 -3.97 11.74
CA LEU A 90 6.42 -4.74 11.98
C LEU A 90 6.96 -5.37 10.68
N ALA A 91 6.08 -5.92 9.83
CA ALA A 91 6.47 -6.47 8.54
C ALA A 91 7.04 -5.37 7.61
N GLY A 92 6.41 -4.19 7.58
CA GLY A 92 6.92 -3.04 6.85
C GLY A 92 8.30 -2.61 7.34
N THR A 93 8.47 -2.47 8.66
CA THR A 93 9.76 -2.12 9.28
C THR A 93 10.83 -3.17 8.99
N ALA A 94 10.48 -4.45 9.13
CA ALA A 94 11.39 -5.54 8.81
C ALA A 94 11.83 -5.51 7.34
N GLY A 95 10.92 -5.21 6.40
CA GLY A 95 11.25 -5.03 4.99
C GLY A 95 12.28 -3.94 4.75
N VAL A 96 12.13 -2.79 5.43
CA VAL A 96 13.10 -1.67 5.34
C VAL A 96 14.44 -2.04 5.97
N VAL A 97 14.45 -2.68 7.13
CA VAL A 97 15.68 -3.07 7.87
C VAL A 97 16.45 -4.14 7.12
N VAL A 98 15.76 -5.16 6.59
CA VAL A 98 16.39 -6.22 5.77
C VAL A 98 16.99 -5.62 4.50
N GLY A 99 16.27 -4.65 3.90
CA GLY A 99 16.72 -3.94 2.70
C GLY A 99 16.84 -4.82 1.45
N GLY A 100 17.36 -4.21 0.38
CA GLY A 100 17.64 -4.91 -0.88
C GLY A 100 16.45 -5.69 -1.42
N GLN A 101 16.74 -6.73 -2.19
CA GLN A 101 15.72 -7.60 -2.80
C GLN A 101 14.88 -8.36 -1.78
N ARG A 102 15.49 -8.81 -0.67
CA ARG A 102 14.78 -9.55 0.38
C ARG A 102 13.74 -8.67 1.06
N GLY A 103 14.07 -7.39 1.30
CA GLY A 103 13.14 -6.41 1.85
C GLY A 103 11.96 -6.15 0.90
N LEU A 104 12.22 -5.99 -0.40
CA LEU A 104 11.17 -5.83 -1.42
C LEU A 104 10.26 -7.06 -1.48
N ALA A 105 10.83 -8.28 -1.50
CA ALA A 105 10.07 -9.51 -1.48
C ALA A 105 9.19 -9.64 -0.23
N LEU A 106 9.72 -9.28 0.94
CA LEU A 106 8.95 -9.27 2.20
C LEU A 106 7.77 -8.31 2.13
N LEU A 107 7.94 -7.12 1.54
CA LEU A 107 6.85 -6.16 1.36
C LEU A 107 5.78 -6.67 0.40
N VAL A 108 6.16 -7.34 -0.70
CA VAL A 108 5.20 -7.97 -1.63
C VAL A 108 4.36 -9.01 -0.89
N VAL A 109 5.00 -9.89 -0.12
CA VAL A 109 4.30 -10.92 0.68
C VAL A 109 3.39 -10.27 1.74
N ALA A 110 3.85 -9.21 2.40
CA ALA A 110 3.08 -8.53 3.44
C ALA A 110 1.84 -7.80 2.86
N HIS A 111 1.96 -7.13 1.71
CA HIS A 111 0.81 -6.51 1.02
C HIS A 111 -0.20 -7.56 0.55
N GLY A 112 0.27 -8.65 -0.06
CA GLY A 112 -0.57 -9.76 -0.48
C GLY A 112 -1.26 -10.44 0.70
N GLY A 113 -0.53 -10.66 1.78
CA GLY A 113 -1.05 -11.25 3.02
C GLY A 113 -2.13 -10.38 3.68
N LEU A 114 -1.90 -9.07 3.75
CA LEU A 114 -2.90 -8.13 4.27
C LEU A 114 -4.18 -8.14 3.41
N TRP A 115 -4.04 -8.15 2.09
CA TRP A 115 -5.18 -8.24 1.17
C TRP A 115 -5.96 -9.58 1.33
N LEU A 116 -5.25 -10.70 1.46
CA LEU A 116 -5.89 -12.00 1.71
C LEU A 116 -6.63 -12.02 3.04
N TYR A 117 -6.03 -11.44 4.09
CA TYR A 117 -6.68 -11.25 5.38
C TYR A 117 -7.95 -10.40 5.26
N GLU A 118 -7.88 -9.26 4.57
CA GLU A 118 -9.05 -8.41 4.30
C GLU A 118 -10.18 -9.20 3.60
N LYS A 119 -9.84 -9.93 2.56
CA LYS A 119 -10.80 -10.71 1.78
C LYS A 119 -11.47 -11.81 2.61
N HIS A 120 -10.71 -12.58 3.38
CA HIS A 120 -11.25 -13.74 4.11
C HIS A 120 -11.90 -13.36 5.44
N SER A 121 -11.38 -12.36 6.14
CA SER A 121 -11.83 -12.03 7.50
C SER A 121 -12.82 -10.88 7.56
N LEU A 122 -12.89 -10.04 6.54
CA LEU A 122 -13.63 -8.78 6.56
C LEU A 122 -14.54 -8.56 5.34
N GLY A 123 -14.44 -9.37 4.27
CA GLY A 123 -15.00 -9.11 2.95
C GLY A 123 -16.36 -8.40 2.97
N ASP A 124 -17.38 -9.03 3.56
CA ASP A 124 -18.75 -8.51 3.57
C ASP A 124 -18.98 -7.34 4.55
N ARG A 125 -17.99 -7.01 5.37
CA ARG A 125 -18.08 -5.95 6.40
C ARG A 125 -17.41 -4.65 5.98
N LEU A 126 -16.63 -4.67 4.91
CA LEU A 126 -15.97 -3.49 4.37
C LEU A 126 -16.84 -2.82 3.31
N PRO A 127 -16.83 -1.47 3.23
CA PRO A 127 -17.55 -0.76 2.18
C PRO A 127 -17.13 -1.24 0.78
N GLY A 128 -18.10 -1.51 -0.10
CA GLY A 128 -17.84 -2.00 -1.45
C GLY A 128 -16.92 -1.07 -2.26
N ALA A 129 -17.07 0.24 -2.12
CA ALA A 129 -16.21 1.25 -2.74
C ALA A 129 -14.75 1.11 -2.28
N TYR A 130 -14.51 0.84 -0.99
CA TYR A 130 -13.17 0.59 -0.47
C TYR A 130 -12.55 -0.65 -1.11
N LEU A 131 -13.30 -1.76 -1.18
CA LEU A 131 -12.81 -3.02 -1.77
C LEU A 131 -12.52 -2.88 -3.26
N ALA A 132 -13.35 -2.12 -3.99
CA ALA A 132 -13.15 -1.84 -5.40
C ALA A 132 -11.85 -1.09 -5.68
N LEU A 133 -11.51 -0.11 -4.86
CA LEU A 133 -10.26 0.65 -4.95
C LEU A 133 -9.05 -0.16 -4.42
N ARG A 134 -9.23 -0.87 -3.31
CA ARG A 134 -8.17 -1.60 -2.60
C ARG A 134 -7.53 -2.70 -3.45
N ARG A 135 -8.34 -3.44 -4.22
CA ARG A 135 -7.87 -4.56 -5.05
C ARG A 135 -6.88 -4.11 -6.14
N PRO A 136 -7.21 -3.18 -7.05
CA PRO A 136 -6.28 -2.73 -8.07
C PRO A 136 -5.04 -2.05 -7.49
N MET A 137 -5.18 -1.30 -6.38
CA MET A 137 -4.05 -0.67 -5.70
C MET A 137 -3.06 -1.69 -5.13
N THR A 138 -3.55 -2.72 -4.41
CA THR A 138 -2.67 -3.76 -3.88
C THR A 138 -1.93 -4.47 -5.01
N PHE A 139 -2.62 -4.79 -6.09
CA PHE A 139 -2.00 -5.40 -7.26
C PHE A 139 -0.93 -4.49 -7.88
N ALA A 140 -1.21 -3.20 -8.07
CA ALA A 140 -0.26 -2.24 -8.60
C ALA A 140 0.98 -2.10 -7.70
N ILE A 141 0.80 -2.00 -6.38
CA ILE A 141 1.90 -1.92 -5.41
C ILE A 141 2.77 -3.19 -5.47
N CYS A 142 2.17 -4.38 -5.42
CA CYS A 142 2.89 -5.64 -5.50
C CYS A 142 3.66 -5.78 -6.82
N MET A 143 3.04 -5.42 -7.94
CA MET A 143 3.68 -5.43 -9.27
C MET A 143 4.87 -4.47 -9.34
N LEU A 144 4.72 -3.23 -8.85
CA LEU A 144 5.80 -2.25 -8.86
C LEU A 144 6.96 -2.67 -7.96
N LEU A 145 6.69 -3.17 -6.74
CA LEU A 145 7.74 -3.68 -5.85
C LEU A 145 8.47 -4.88 -6.48
N ALA A 146 7.75 -5.79 -7.14
CA ALA A 146 8.35 -6.91 -7.85
C ALA A 146 9.19 -6.43 -9.05
N LEU A 147 8.70 -5.46 -9.83
CA LEU A 147 9.47 -4.89 -10.94
C LEU A 147 10.75 -4.19 -10.43
N ILE A 148 10.65 -3.41 -9.34
CA ILE A 148 11.81 -2.78 -8.72
C ILE A 148 12.82 -3.86 -8.28
N MET A 149 12.34 -4.97 -7.72
CA MET A 149 13.19 -6.09 -7.33
C MET A 149 13.95 -6.67 -8.54
N PHE A 150 13.28 -6.94 -9.66
CA PHE A 150 13.93 -7.46 -10.87
C PHE A 150 14.91 -6.47 -11.50
N VAL A 151 14.54 -5.18 -11.58
CA VAL A 151 15.42 -4.16 -12.15
C VAL A 151 16.62 -3.92 -11.22
N SER A 152 16.43 -3.99 -9.90
CA SER A 152 17.53 -3.90 -8.92
C SER A 152 18.51 -5.06 -9.06
N ASP A 153 18.01 -6.27 -9.32
CA ASP A 153 18.86 -7.45 -9.57
C ASP A 153 19.71 -7.25 -10.83
N ALA A 154 19.07 -6.82 -11.90
CA ALA A 154 19.78 -6.52 -13.17
C ALA A 154 20.81 -5.40 -13.02
N ALA A 155 20.60 -4.46 -12.08
CA ALA A 155 21.54 -3.38 -11.75
C ALA A 155 22.62 -3.77 -10.74
N GLY A 156 22.59 -5.00 -10.21
CA GLY A 156 23.53 -5.48 -9.20
C GLY A 156 23.32 -4.90 -7.79
N LEU A 157 22.10 -4.43 -7.50
CA LEU A 157 21.70 -3.91 -6.19
C LEU A 157 21.17 -5.07 -5.32
N SER A 158 22.03 -5.79 -4.66
CA SER A 158 21.66 -6.94 -3.82
C SER A 158 21.77 -6.65 -2.32
#